data_fbce09c4d96deb67a5494f2e9ffcac18
#
_entry.id   fbce09c4d96deb67a5494f2e9ffcac18
#
_cell.length_a   1.000
_cell.length_b   1.000
_cell.length_c   1.000
_cell.angle_alpha   90.00
_cell.angle_beta   90.00
_cell.angle_gamma   90.00
#
_symmetry.space_group_name_H-M   'P 1'
#
loop_
_entity.id
_entity.type
_entity.pdbx_description
1 polymer ?
#
loop_
_entity_poly.entity_id
_entity_poly.type
_entity_poly.pdbx_seq_one_letter_code
_entity_poly.pdbx_strand_id
1 'polypeptide(L)'
;MKRDAEEKPYDLQKLVYFYIVPFKNAFPGFWQMVVLQLKQSGAEQLLIEYAELVRDYYFVATEEEKCLLLTGFLQSHSDSVIAHELLGMTYGRMKRWKNQIACLETIEEQPCLFTKACINFQIGWAYGKEKDWNQEEAYYRNCLELEWDYPFANNNLAYSFYQQKRYAEAKELLEFCLEKELDLSCAANNYVRVLLAMGNGTAARSFIKAGAYPVSKSLVKRAETAKNQQAIVLSAESAEQTKTGLQKEPLEKAEQFSSEWILEEELTARIEAGFPVFGKQLHLYRRKGEYGRQYIIPIGRLDLFCEDADGNLYVIELKKDGGYGDAYAQLAAYLDWFQKSKRFSKHSVSGILCVNHPSPQLLQKVHADARMRLYEYQISYTER
;
A
#
# COMPACT_ATOMS: atom_id res chain seq x y z
N MET A 1 39.15 -22.12 1.64
CA MET A 1 37.87 -22.47 1.01
C MET A 1 37.67 -21.44 -0.12
N LYS A 2 37.86 -21.86 -1.36
CA LYS A 2 37.51 -21.08 -2.55
C LYS A 2 35.99 -21.06 -2.60
N ARG A 3 35.37 -19.89 -2.42
CA ARG A 3 33.98 -19.67 -2.81
C ARG A 3 33.98 -19.64 -4.32
N ASP A 4 33.21 -20.54 -4.92
CA ASP A 4 32.90 -20.52 -6.33
C ASP A 4 32.08 -19.24 -6.59
N ALA A 5 32.73 -18.24 -7.14
CA ALA A 5 32.17 -16.94 -7.44
C ALA A 5 31.56 -16.95 -8.85
N GLU A 6 30.42 -17.59 -8.97
CA GLU A 6 29.40 -17.15 -9.91
C GLU A 6 28.28 -16.47 -9.10
N GLU A 7 28.60 -15.36 -8.43
CA GLU A 7 27.57 -14.45 -7.95
C GLU A 7 26.86 -13.88 -9.18
N LYS A 8 25.63 -14.35 -9.38
CA LYS A 8 24.79 -13.92 -10.50
C LYS A 8 24.57 -12.40 -10.40
N PRO A 9 24.51 -11.66 -11.52
CA PRO A 9 24.25 -10.21 -11.53
C PRO A 9 23.08 -9.77 -10.65
N TYR A 10 22.12 -10.66 -10.46
CA TYR A 10 20.98 -10.48 -9.58
C TYR A 10 21.33 -10.29 -8.10
N ASP A 11 22.34 -10.99 -7.57
CA ASP A 11 22.69 -10.88 -6.15
C ASP A 11 23.32 -9.52 -5.85
N LEU A 12 24.03 -8.94 -6.81
CA LEU A 12 24.56 -7.58 -6.72
C LEU A 12 23.45 -6.53 -6.77
N GLN A 13 22.47 -6.69 -7.66
CA GLN A 13 21.29 -5.83 -7.74
C GLN A 13 20.51 -5.83 -6.43
N LYS A 14 20.28 -7.02 -5.87
CA LYS A 14 19.60 -7.21 -4.59
C LYS A 14 20.33 -6.53 -3.44
N LEU A 15 21.65 -6.62 -3.43
CA LEU A 15 22.51 -5.97 -2.44
C LEU A 15 22.34 -4.44 -2.48
N VAL A 16 22.38 -3.83 -3.66
CA VAL A 16 22.16 -2.39 -3.84
C VAL A 16 20.79 -1.99 -3.33
N TYR A 17 19.76 -2.70 -3.71
CA TYR A 17 18.39 -2.34 -3.37
C TYR A 17 18.10 -2.50 -1.87
N PHE A 18 18.38 -3.65 -1.28
CA PHE A 18 18.04 -3.91 0.12
C PHE A 18 18.92 -3.17 1.12
N TYR A 19 20.20 -2.97 0.83
CA TYR A 19 21.11 -2.34 1.77
C TYR A 19 21.35 -0.86 1.53
N ILE A 20 21.09 -0.37 0.32
CA ILE A 20 21.44 0.99 -0.05
C ILE A 20 20.19 1.88 -0.23
N VAL A 21 19.14 1.39 -0.88
CA VAL A 21 17.90 2.16 -1.14
C VAL A 21 17.23 2.71 0.13
N PRO A 22 17.15 1.98 1.25
CA PRO A 22 16.54 2.50 2.48
C PRO A 22 17.18 3.79 3.02
N PHE A 23 18.42 4.07 2.64
CA PHE A 23 19.17 5.24 3.12
C PHE A 23 19.10 6.48 2.24
N LYS A 24 18.38 6.43 1.13
CA LYS A 24 18.32 7.51 0.13
C LYS A 24 17.99 8.90 0.69
N ASN A 25 17.11 8.95 1.71
CA ASN A 25 16.62 10.21 2.28
C ASN A 25 17.34 10.62 3.57
N ALA A 26 18.19 9.75 4.12
CA ALA A 26 18.85 10.02 5.40
C ALA A 26 19.94 11.09 5.32
N PHE A 27 20.68 11.13 4.19
CA PHE A 27 21.76 12.08 3.94
C PHE A 27 21.82 12.44 2.46
N PRO A 28 21.70 13.70 2.07
CA PRO A 28 21.83 14.12 0.67
C PRO A 28 23.11 13.67 -0.03
N GLY A 29 24.21 13.55 0.70
CA GLY A 29 25.50 13.06 0.18
C GLY A 29 25.73 11.55 0.28
N PHE A 30 24.81 10.79 0.86
CA PHE A 30 25.02 9.37 1.15
C PHE A 30 25.28 8.55 -0.11
N TRP A 31 24.45 8.69 -1.14
CA TRP A 31 24.61 7.99 -2.41
C TRP A 31 25.92 8.33 -3.10
N GLN A 32 26.29 9.60 -3.06
CA GLN A 32 27.60 10.04 -3.57
C GLN A 32 28.74 9.32 -2.84
N MET A 33 28.62 9.21 -1.50
CA MET A 33 29.61 8.49 -0.70
C MET A 33 29.62 7.00 -1.03
N VAL A 34 28.47 6.35 -1.18
CA VAL A 34 28.37 4.92 -1.53
C VAL A 34 29.05 4.65 -2.87
N VAL A 35 28.70 5.42 -3.90
CA VAL A 35 29.33 5.28 -5.22
C VAL A 35 30.84 5.51 -5.13
N LEU A 36 31.26 6.55 -4.40
CA LEU A 36 32.69 6.85 -4.22
C LEU A 36 33.42 5.70 -3.49
N GLN A 37 32.80 5.17 -2.43
CA GLN A 37 33.35 4.05 -1.65
C GLN A 37 33.47 2.78 -2.49
N LEU A 38 32.44 2.45 -3.30
CA LEU A 38 32.50 1.33 -4.23
C LEU A 38 33.62 1.48 -5.26
N LYS A 39 33.78 2.68 -5.82
CA LYS A 39 34.89 2.99 -6.76
C LYS A 39 36.25 2.85 -6.08
N GLN A 40 36.40 3.35 -4.85
CA GLN A 40 37.66 3.27 -4.11
C GLN A 40 38.00 1.85 -3.64
N SER A 41 37.01 1.03 -3.35
CA SER A 41 37.21 -0.36 -2.94
C SER A 41 37.54 -1.30 -4.10
N GLY A 42 37.45 -0.80 -5.35
CA GLY A 42 37.62 -1.66 -6.54
C GLY A 42 36.46 -2.61 -6.76
N ALA A 43 35.24 -2.22 -6.35
CA ALA A 43 34.04 -3.01 -6.58
C ALA A 43 33.81 -3.25 -8.07
N GLU A 44 33.08 -4.31 -8.40
CA GLU A 44 32.72 -4.62 -9.78
C GLU A 44 32.00 -3.44 -10.45
N GLN A 45 32.34 -3.17 -11.69
CA GLN A 45 31.81 -2.04 -12.46
C GLN A 45 30.29 -2.08 -12.51
N LEU A 46 29.68 -3.26 -12.69
CA LEU A 46 28.23 -3.44 -12.74
C LEU A 46 27.55 -3.03 -11.42
N LEU A 47 28.17 -3.35 -10.27
CA LEU A 47 27.65 -2.92 -8.95
C LEU A 47 27.65 -1.38 -8.82
N ILE A 48 28.69 -0.74 -9.32
CA ILE A 48 28.80 0.72 -9.33
C ILE A 48 27.69 1.32 -10.20
N GLU A 49 27.46 0.78 -11.39
CA GLU A 49 26.43 1.24 -12.33
C GLU A 49 25.00 1.09 -11.74
N TYR A 50 24.71 -0.01 -11.05
CA TYR A 50 23.45 -0.16 -10.33
C TYR A 50 23.30 0.83 -9.18
N ALA A 51 24.35 1.09 -8.42
CA ALA A 51 24.32 2.07 -7.36
C ALA A 51 24.10 3.49 -7.92
N GLU A 52 24.71 3.81 -9.05
CA GLU A 52 24.51 5.06 -9.78
C GLU A 52 23.09 5.18 -10.30
N LEU A 53 22.55 4.13 -10.92
CA LEU A 53 21.17 4.09 -11.40
C LEU A 53 20.16 4.38 -10.27
N VAL A 54 20.30 3.67 -9.15
CA VAL A 54 19.38 3.84 -8.01
C VAL A 54 19.53 5.23 -7.40
N ARG A 55 20.78 5.73 -7.24
CA ARG A 55 21.01 7.12 -6.83
C ARG A 55 20.25 8.09 -7.72
N ASP A 56 20.48 8.02 -9.02
CA ASP A 56 19.93 8.98 -9.97
C ASP A 56 18.41 8.88 -10.05
N TYR A 57 17.84 7.68 -10.00
CA TYR A 57 16.39 7.46 -9.94
C TYR A 57 15.73 8.22 -8.78
N TYR A 58 16.35 8.23 -7.62
CA TYR A 58 15.76 8.90 -6.45
C TYR A 58 16.05 10.41 -6.40
N PHE A 59 17.05 10.89 -7.12
CA PHE A 59 17.36 12.30 -7.21
C PHE A 59 16.65 13.02 -8.35
N VAL A 60 16.12 12.28 -9.32
CA VAL A 60 15.35 12.85 -10.42
C VAL A 60 13.97 13.29 -9.93
N ALA A 61 13.56 14.50 -10.34
CA ALA A 61 12.38 15.15 -9.78
C ALA A 61 11.04 14.63 -10.32
N THR A 62 11.01 14.27 -11.61
CA THR A 62 9.76 13.91 -12.30
C THR A 62 9.71 12.44 -12.72
N GLU A 63 8.52 11.89 -12.86
CA GLU A 63 8.34 10.51 -13.32
C GLU A 63 8.78 10.37 -14.80
N GLU A 64 8.68 11.42 -15.60
CA GLU A 64 9.16 11.45 -16.98
C GLU A 64 10.70 11.31 -17.05
N GLU A 65 11.42 12.05 -16.20
CA GLU A 65 12.88 11.94 -16.11
C GLU A 65 13.31 10.57 -15.60
N LYS A 66 12.60 9.99 -14.64
CA LYS A 66 12.83 8.61 -14.20
C LYS A 66 12.66 7.61 -15.33
N CYS A 67 11.62 7.77 -16.15
CA CYS A 67 11.44 6.94 -17.34
C CYS A 67 12.61 7.06 -18.31
N LEU A 68 13.10 8.27 -18.58
CA LEU A 68 14.24 8.49 -19.47
C LEU A 68 15.51 7.85 -18.92
N LEU A 69 15.79 8.02 -17.64
CA LEU A 69 16.92 7.41 -16.94
C LEU A 69 16.88 5.89 -17.07
N LEU A 70 15.76 5.27 -16.73
CA LEU A 70 15.62 3.82 -16.72
C LEU A 70 15.63 3.22 -18.13
N THR A 71 14.95 3.86 -19.07
CA THR A 71 14.98 3.42 -20.47
C THR A 71 16.39 3.58 -21.10
N GLY A 72 17.11 4.63 -20.75
CA GLY A 72 18.50 4.80 -21.15
C GLY A 72 19.40 3.70 -20.59
N PHE A 73 19.23 3.35 -19.32
CA PHE A 73 19.96 2.25 -18.69
C PHE A 73 19.67 0.90 -19.35
N LEU A 74 18.41 0.64 -19.68
CA LEU A 74 17.98 -0.60 -20.35
C LEU A 74 18.52 -0.75 -21.79
N GLN A 75 19.01 0.30 -22.43
CA GLN A 75 19.67 0.19 -23.73
C GLN A 75 21.00 -0.58 -23.65
N SER A 76 21.73 -0.46 -22.55
CA SER A 76 22.97 -1.19 -22.31
C SER A 76 22.81 -2.41 -21.41
N HIS A 77 21.74 -2.49 -20.62
CA HIS A 77 21.46 -3.53 -19.63
C HIS A 77 20.01 -4.03 -19.78
N SER A 78 19.71 -4.58 -20.97
CA SER A 78 18.33 -4.96 -21.34
C SER A 78 17.70 -6.02 -20.45
N ASP A 79 18.51 -6.81 -19.73
CA ASP A 79 18.12 -7.85 -18.77
C ASP A 79 18.05 -7.36 -17.31
N SER A 80 18.25 -6.08 -17.08
CA SER A 80 18.24 -5.51 -15.74
C SER A 80 16.86 -5.61 -15.09
N VAL A 81 16.71 -6.53 -14.15
CA VAL A 81 15.49 -6.73 -13.36
C VAL A 81 15.13 -5.47 -12.58
N ILE A 82 16.11 -4.83 -11.92
CA ILE A 82 15.90 -3.57 -11.16
C ILE A 82 15.35 -2.47 -12.06
N ALA A 83 15.92 -2.28 -13.23
CA ALA A 83 15.50 -1.21 -14.13
C ALA A 83 14.08 -1.44 -14.66
N HIS A 84 13.74 -2.68 -15.04
CA HIS A 84 12.38 -3.04 -15.44
C HIS A 84 11.36 -2.85 -14.31
N GLU A 85 11.72 -3.28 -13.11
CA GLU A 85 10.85 -3.15 -11.94
C GLU A 85 10.57 -1.69 -11.58
N LEU A 86 11.61 -0.87 -11.44
CA LEU A 86 11.48 0.56 -11.20
C LEU A 86 10.72 1.28 -12.31
N LEU A 87 10.94 0.88 -13.57
CA LEU A 87 10.23 1.44 -14.72
C LEU A 87 8.74 1.05 -14.71
N GLY A 88 8.42 -0.20 -14.42
CA GLY A 88 7.04 -0.66 -14.25
C GLY A 88 6.31 0.11 -13.15
N MET A 89 6.95 0.28 -11.99
CA MET A 89 6.39 1.08 -10.88
C MET A 89 6.21 2.56 -11.27
N THR A 90 7.15 3.12 -12.03
CA THR A 90 7.07 4.50 -12.54
C THR A 90 5.89 4.65 -13.51
N TYR A 91 5.72 3.72 -14.44
CA TYR A 91 4.57 3.72 -15.34
C TYR A 91 3.24 3.59 -14.60
N GLY A 92 3.18 2.78 -13.53
CA GLY A 92 2.01 2.67 -12.67
C GLY A 92 1.61 4.02 -12.04
N ARG A 93 2.57 4.78 -11.52
CA ARG A 93 2.35 6.14 -10.99
C ARG A 93 1.87 7.12 -12.06
N MET A 94 2.39 6.97 -13.29
CA MET A 94 1.96 7.74 -14.46
C MET A 94 0.63 7.26 -15.06
N LYS A 95 0.01 6.23 -14.50
CA LYS A 95 -1.22 5.60 -15.03
C LYS A 95 -1.05 5.07 -16.47
N ARG A 96 0.18 4.71 -16.86
CA ARG A 96 0.50 4.09 -18.15
C ARG A 96 0.46 2.58 -18.03
N TRP A 97 -0.75 2.03 -17.83
CA TRP A 97 -0.97 0.65 -17.42
C TRP A 97 -0.39 -0.39 -18.38
N LYS A 98 -0.54 -0.19 -19.68
CA LYS A 98 0.04 -1.09 -20.70
C LYS A 98 1.58 -1.16 -20.62
N ASN A 99 2.21 -0.02 -20.36
CA ASN A 99 3.66 0.03 -20.20
C ASN A 99 4.10 -0.63 -18.90
N GLN A 100 3.32 -0.45 -17.82
CA GLN A 100 3.54 -1.14 -16.54
C GLN A 100 3.48 -2.64 -16.71
N ILE A 101 2.43 -3.16 -17.35
CA ILE A 101 2.25 -4.58 -17.64
C ILE A 101 3.46 -5.10 -18.41
N ALA A 102 3.79 -4.50 -19.56
CA ALA A 102 4.88 -4.95 -20.39
C ALA A 102 6.23 -5.01 -19.66
N CYS A 103 6.53 -4.02 -18.79
CA CYS A 103 7.76 -4.03 -18.01
C CYS A 103 7.77 -5.13 -16.95
N LEU A 104 6.67 -5.32 -16.23
CA LEU A 104 6.62 -6.29 -15.14
C LEU A 104 6.52 -7.73 -15.63
N GLU A 105 5.83 -7.99 -16.74
CA GLU A 105 5.81 -9.31 -17.39
C GLU A 105 7.20 -9.74 -17.88
N THR A 106 8.05 -8.80 -18.29
CA THR A 106 9.42 -9.11 -18.71
C THR A 106 10.23 -9.76 -17.57
N ILE A 107 9.91 -9.46 -16.32
CA ILE A 107 10.64 -9.93 -15.14
C ILE A 107 9.85 -10.90 -14.26
N GLU A 108 8.64 -11.30 -14.66
CA GLU A 108 7.74 -12.12 -13.84
C GLU A 108 8.39 -13.43 -13.39
N GLU A 109 9.13 -14.09 -14.28
CA GLU A 109 9.83 -15.35 -13.99
C GLU A 109 11.22 -15.14 -13.37
N GLN A 110 11.67 -13.90 -13.25
CA GLN A 110 12.98 -13.59 -12.70
C GLN A 110 12.88 -13.45 -11.17
N PRO A 111 13.99 -13.68 -10.46
CA PRO A 111 14.09 -13.35 -9.06
C PRO A 111 14.05 -11.81 -8.91
N CYS A 112 12.91 -11.25 -8.57
CA CYS A 112 12.69 -9.81 -8.42
C CYS A 112 13.08 -9.32 -7.02
N LEU A 113 13.21 -8.00 -6.86
CA LEU A 113 13.43 -7.33 -5.58
C LEU A 113 12.18 -7.42 -4.70
N PHE A 114 11.03 -7.16 -5.30
CA PHE A 114 9.75 -7.46 -4.69
C PHE A 114 9.45 -8.95 -4.77
N THR A 115 8.59 -9.44 -3.90
CA THR A 115 8.14 -10.82 -3.98
C THR A 115 7.40 -11.05 -5.30
N LYS A 116 7.44 -12.29 -5.81
CA LYS A 116 6.63 -12.65 -6.98
C LYS A 116 5.15 -12.35 -6.77
N ALA A 117 4.65 -12.49 -5.55
CA ALA A 117 3.28 -12.12 -5.19
C ALA A 117 3.03 -10.62 -5.43
N CYS A 118 3.97 -9.75 -5.04
CA CYS A 118 3.87 -8.32 -5.29
C CYS A 118 3.83 -7.99 -6.78
N ILE A 119 4.71 -8.60 -7.58
CA ILE A 119 4.72 -8.38 -9.04
C ILE A 119 3.39 -8.82 -9.66
N ASN A 120 2.91 -10.02 -9.33
CA ASN A 120 1.61 -10.50 -9.82
C ASN A 120 0.46 -9.57 -9.39
N PHE A 121 0.47 -9.09 -8.15
CA PHE A 121 -0.51 -8.10 -7.70
C PHE A 121 -0.49 -6.82 -8.54
N GLN A 122 0.69 -6.26 -8.82
CA GLN A 122 0.85 -5.04 -9.60
C GLN A 122 0.40 -5.21 -11.05
N ILE A 123 0.70 -6.35 -11.66
CA ILE A 123 0.24 -6.68 -13.02
C ILE A 123 -1.28 -6.84 -13.03
N GLY A 124 -1.85 -7.60 -12.09
CA GLY A 124 -3.30 -7.75 -11.96
C GLY A 124 -4.01 -6.42 -11.79
N TRP A 125 -3.48 -5.55 -10.91
CA TRP A 125 -4.01 -4.20 -10.75
C TRP A 125 -4.01 -3.40 -12.05
N ALA A 126 -2.94 -3.46 -12.84
CA ALA A 126 -2.84 -2.74 -14.11
C ALA A 126 -3.83 -3.29 -15.15
N TYR A 127 -4.00 -4.62 -15.23
CA TYR A 127 -5.02 -5.23 -16.09
C TYR A 127 -6.45 -4.82 -15.70
N GLY A 128 -6.74 -4.71 -14.40
CA GLY A 128 -8.02 -4.20 -13.91
C GLY A 128 -8.28 -2.74 -14.36
N LYS A 129 -7.25 -1.89 -14.45
CA LYS A 129 -7.36 -0.53 -15.00
C LYS A 129 -7.62 -0.52 -16.51
N GLU A 130 -7.07 -1.48 -17.22
CA GLU A 130 -7.36 -1.72 -18.66
C GLU A 130 -8.69 -2.45 -18.88
N LYS A 131 -9.36 -2.90 -17.81
CA LYS A 131 -10.62 -3.66 -17.82
C LYS A 131 -10.51 -5.04 -18.47
N ASP A 132 -9.32 -5.61 -18.47
CA ASP A 132 -9.10 -7.01 -18.81
C ASP A 132 -9.30 -7.88 -17.57
N TRP A 133 -10.54 -8.18 -17.27
CA TRP A 133 -10.95 -8.89 -16.06
C TRP A 133 -10.41 -10.32 -15.99
N ASN A 134 -10.17 -10.95 -17.16
CA ASN A 134 -9.64 -12.30 -17.20
C ASN A 134 -8.18 -12.35 -16.77
N GLN A 135 -7.37 -11.43 -17.27
CA GLN A 135 -5.98 -11.30 -16.85
C GLN A 135 -5.87 -10.80 -15.42
N GLU A 136 -6.69 -9.81 -15.03
CA GLU A 136 -6.75 -9.35 -13.63
C GLU A 136 -7.01 -10.52 -12.67
N GLU A 137 -8.02 -11.37 -12.94
CA GLU A 137 -8.33 -12.54 -12.12
C GLU A 137 -7.14 -13.52 -12.08
N ALA A 138 -6.53 -13.83 -13.23
CA ALA A 138 -5.41 -14.75 -13.31
C ALA A 138 -4.22 -14.28 -12.45
N TYR A 139 -3.83 -13.03 -12.58
CA TYR A 139 -2.71 -12.48 -11.82
C TYR A 139 -2.99 -12.35 -10.33
N TYR A 140 -4.21 -11.99 -9.91
CA TYR A 140 -4.54 -12.00 -8.48
C TYR A 140 -4.57 -13.42 -7.92
N ARG A 141 -5.02 -14.43 -8.68
CA ARG A 141 -4.94 -15.83 -8.24
C ARG A 141 -3.49 -16.29 -8.10
N ASN A 142 -2.61 -15.98 -9.07
CA ASN A 142 -1.18 -16.27 -8.97
C ASN A 142 -0.55 -15.59 -7.74
N CYS A 143 -0.92 -14.33 -7.47
CA CYS A 143 -0.48 -13.64 -6.26
C CYS A 143 -0.91 -14.41 -5.00
N LEU A 144 -2.17 -14.83 -4.92
CA LEU A 144 -2.74 -15.50 -3.75
C LEU A 144 -2.30 -16.97 -3.59
N GLU A 145 -1.88 -17.62 -4.67
CA GLU A 145 -1.21 -18.93 -4.60
C GLU A 145 0.17 -18.83 -3.95
N LEU A 146 0.86 -17.73 -4.17
CA LEU A 146 2.17 -17.46 -3.56
C LEU A 146 2.03 -16.96 -2.12
N GLU A 147 1.10 -16.05 -1.87
CA GLU A 147 0.82 -15.42 -0.57
C GLU A 147 -0.71 -15.28 -0.41
N TRP A 148 -1.36 -16.28 0.22
CA TRP A 148 -2.82 -16.36 0.34
C TRP A 148 -3.45 -15.17 1.07
N ASP A 149 -2.68 -14.51 1.94
CA ASP A 149 -3.07 -13.36 2.75
C ASP A 149 -2.48 -12.04 2.21
N TYR A 150 -2.00 -12.02 0.95
CA TYR A 150 -1.41 -10.83 0.35
C TYR A 150 -2.36 -9.62 0.49
N PRO A 151 -1.87 -8.50 1.04
CA PRO A 151 -2.71 -7.33 1.29
C PRO A 151 -3.48 -6.89 0.04
N PHE A 152 -4.78 -6.69 0.19
CA PHE A 152 -5.71 -6.23 -0.85
C PHE A 152 -5.99 -7.21 -2.01
N ALA A 153 -5.19 -8.25 -2.26
CA ALA A 153 -5.40 -9.12 -3.42
C ALA A 153 -6.75 -9.84 -3.38
N ASN A 154 -7.12 -10.42 -2.24
CA ASN A 154 -8.43 -11.05 -2.05
C ASN A 154 -9.58 -10.05 -2.26
N ASN A 155 -9.46 -8.87 -1.66
CA ASN A 155 -10.48 -7.83 -1.77
C ASN A 155 -10.59 -7.27 -3.21
N ASN A 156 -9.46 -7.08 -3.90
CA ASN A 156 -9.45 -6.61 -5.28
C ASN A 156 -10.02 -7.65 -6.23
N LEU A 157 -9.70 -8.93 -6.03
CA LEU A 157 -10.30 -10.03 -6.77
C LEU A 157 -11.83 -10.08 -6.57
N ALA A 158 -12.29 -9.93 -5.33
CA ALA A 158 -13.72 -9.84 -5.05
C ALA A 158 -14.37 -8.62 -5.72
N TYR A 159 -13.66 -7.49 -5.76
CA TYR A 159 -14.14 -6.30 -6.48
C TYR A 159 -14.16 -6.52 -8.00
N SER A 160 -13.19 -7.24 -8.55
CA SER A 160 -13.21 -7.66 -9.96
C SER A 160 -14.44 -8.52 -10.27
N PHE A 161 -14.76 -9.51 -9.45
CA PHE A 161 -15.99 -10.29 -9.56
C PHE A 161 -17.26 -9.42 -9.50
N TYR A 162 -17.28 -8.44 -8.58
CA TYR A 162 -18.38 -7.49 -8.50
C TYR A 162 -18.56 -6.70 -9.80
N GLN A 163 -17.47 -6.22 -10.42
CA GLN A 163 -17.53 -5.50 -11.70
C GLN A 163 -18.04 -6.38 -12.85
N GLN A 164 -17.71 -7.65 -12.80
CA GLN A 164 -18.20 -8.68 -13.74
C GLN A 164 -19.63 -9.17 -13.43
N LYS A 165 -20.29 -8.64 -12.41
CA LYS A 165 -21.61 -9.08 -11.91
C LYS A 165 -21.61 -10.52 -11.36
N ARG A 166 -20.46 -11.10 -11.09
CA ARG A 166 -20.28 -12.40 -10.43
C ARG A 166 -20.46 -12.25 -8.90
N TYR A 167 -21.65 -11.78 -8.51
CA TYR A 167 -21.89 -11.35 -7.12
C TYR A 167 -21.79 -12.47 -6.09
N ALA A 168 -22.12 -13.70 -6.46
CA ALA A 168 -22.01 -14.84 -5.56
C ALA A 168 -20.55 -15.11 -5.17
N GLU A 169 -19.65 -15.15 -6.15
CA GLU A 169 -18.23 -15.36 -5.94
C GLU A 169 -17.58 -14.17 -5.21
N ALA A 170 -17.99 -12.95 -5.56
CA ALA A 170 -17.55 -11.75 -4.84
C ALA A 170 -17.96 -11.81 -3.35
N LYS A 171 -19.20 -12.25 -3.06
CA LYS A 171 -19.71 -12.38 -1.72
C LYS A 171 -18.92 -13.41 -0.91
N GLU A 172 -18.72 -14.59 -1.46
CA GLU A 172 -18.00 -15.69 -0.82
C GLU A 172 -16.56 -15.27 -0.45
N LEU A 173 -15.86 -14.64 -1.39
CA LEU A 173 -14.50 -14.18 -1.16
C LEU A 173 -14.43 -13.05 -0.11
N LEU A 174 -15.43 -12.16 -0.07
CA LEU A 174 -15.48 -11.10 0.93
C LEU A 174 -15.88 -11.66 2.32
N GLU A 175 -16.71 -12.70 2.40
CA GLU A 175 -16.97 -13.41 3.64
C GLU A 175 -15.70 -14.07 4.18
N PHE A 176 -14.90 -14.68 3.31
CA PHE A 176 -13.57 -15.17 3.64
C PHE A 176 -12.66 -14.07 4.16
N CYS A 177 -12.59 -12.91 3.46
CA CYS A 177 -11.79 -11.76 3.94
C CYS A 177 -12.22 -11.30 5.33
N LEU A 178 -13.52 -11.24 5.61
CA LEU A 178 -14.04 -10.82 6.90
C LEU A 178 -13.76 -11.87 8.00
N GLU A 179 -13.88 -13.16 7.68
CA GLU A 179 -13.57 -14.26 8.61
C GLU A 179 -12.07 -14.29 8.97
N LYS A 180 -11.19 -14.08 7.98
CA LYS A 180 -9.74 -14.09 8.15
C LYS A 180 -9.16 -12.73 8.56
N GLU A 181 -10.01 -11.76 8.77
CA GLU A 181 -9.62 -10.39 9.14
C GLU A 181 -8.68 -9.72 8.11
N LEU A 182 -8.85 -10.04 6.82
CA LEU A 182 -8.08 -9.46 5.72
C LEU A 182 -8.72 -8.18 5.20
N ASP A 183 -7.97 -7.08 5.18
CA ASP A 183 -8.39 -5.77 4.64
C ASP A 183 -9.84 -5.37 5.04
N LEU A 184 -10.14 -5.47 6.32
CA LEU A 184 -11.49 -5.39 6.89
C LEU A 184 -12.29 -4.17 6.43
N SER A 185 -11.65 -3.02 6.30
CA SER A 185 -12.34 -1.79 5.89
C SER A 185 -12.83 -1.85 4.46
N CYS A 186 -11.98 -2.28 3.52
CA CYS A 186 -12.35 -2.43 2.11
C CYS A 186 -13.29 -3.61 1.92
N ALA A 187 -13.02 -4.73 2.58
CA ALA A 187 -13.85 -5.93 2.51
C ALA A 187 -15.28 -5.66 2.99
N ALA A 188 -15.46 -4.99 4.14
CA ALA A 188 -16.78 -4.62 4.65
C ALA A 188 -17.56 -3.70 3.70
N ASN A 189 -16.88 -2.68 3.15
CA ASN A 189 -17.50 -1.79 2.18
C ASN A 189 -17.91 -2.53 0.90
N ASN A 190 -17.04 -3.38 0.36
CA ASN A 190 -17.32 -4.14 -0.83
C ASN A 190 -18.38 -5.21 -0.57
N TYR A 191 -18.39 -5.82 0.60
CA TYR A 191 -19.45 -6.77 1.01
C TYR A 191 -20.84 -6.11 1.00
N VAL A 192 -20.96 -4.92 1.59
CA VAL A 192 -22.22 -4.15 1.53
C VAL A 192 -22.59 -3.78 0.09
N ARG A 193 -21.61 -3.40 -0.76
CA ARG A 193 -21.88 -3.13 -2.19
C ARG A 193 -22.44 -4.35 -2.91
N VAL A 194 -21.85 -5.52 -2.68
CA VAL A 194 -22.28 -6.78 -3.27
C VAL A 194 -23.69 -7.15 -2.78
N LEU A 195 -23.98 -7.08 -1.48
CA LEU A 195 -25.32 -7.36 -0.95
C LEU A 195 -26.39 -6.44 -1.56
N LEU A 196 -26.07 -5.16 -1.73
CA LEU A 196 -26.98 -4.20 -2.38
C LEU A 196 -27.17 -4.49 -3.86
N ALA A 197 -26.13 -4.93 -4.56
CA ALA A 197 -26.22 -5.31 -5.97
C ALA A 197 -27.01 -6.59 -6.19
N MET A 198 -27.00 -7.52 -5.20
CA MET A 198 -27.84 -8.71 -5.16
C MET A 198 -29.30 -8.40 -4.76
N GLY A 199 -29.66 -7.14 -4.53
CA GLY A 199 -31.00 -6.75 -4.07
C GLY A 199 -31.30 -7.13 -2.60
N ASN A 200 -30.28 -7.52 -1.83
CA ASN A 200 -30.42 -7.94 -0.44
C ASN A 200 -30.18 -6.78 0.55
N GLY A 201 -31.03 -5.77 0.47
CA GLY A 201 -30.95 -4.59 1.35
C GLY A 201 -31.12 -4.94 2.83
N THR A 202 -31.86 -6.01 3.18
CA THR A 202 -32.01 -6.45 4.57
C THR A 202 -30.71 -6.96 5.14
N ALA A 203 -30.00 -7.84 4.41
CA ALA A 203 -28.71 -8.34 4.86
C ALA A 203 -27.68 -7.21 4.99
N ALA A 204 -27.66 -6.27 4.03
CA ALA A 204 -26.80 -5.11 4.11
C ALA A 204 -27.07 -4.27 5.38
N ARG A 205 -28.31 -3.99 5.69
CA ARG A 205 -28.67 -3.25 6.94
C ARG A 205 -28.32 -4.05 8.20
N SER A 206 -28.58 -5.35 8.22
CA SER A 206 -28.22 -6.21 9.37
C SER A 206 -26.72 -6.23 9.61
N PHE A 207 -25.91 -6.34 8.55
CA PHE A 207 -24.46 -6.30 8.62
C PHE A 207 -23.95 -4.96 9.18
N ILE A 208 -24.49 -3.85 8.66
CA ILE A 208 -24.12 -2.50 9.13
C ILE A 208 -24.53 -2.31 10.61
N LYS A 209 -25.74 -2.75 10.98
CA LYS A 209 -26.25 -2.63 12.35
C LYS A 209 -25.46 -3.45 13.35
N ALA A 210 -24.93 -4.60 12.95
CA ALA A 210 -24.06 -5.41 13.80
C ALA A 210 -22.80 -4.62 14.23
N GLY A 211 -22.37 -3.62 13.45
CA GLY A 211 -21.35 -2.66 13.83
C GLY A 211 -19.95 -3.25 14.01
N ALA A 212 -19.73 -4.49 13.54
CA ALA A 212 -18.44 -5.18 13.68
C ALA A 212 -17.33 -4.51 12.85
N TYR A 213 -17.72 -3.88 11.73
CA TYR A 213 -16.77 -3.28 10.77
C TYR A 213 -17.22 -1.89 10.33
N PRO A 214 -16.27 -0.96 10.09
CA PRO A 214 -16.59 0.36 9.60
C PRO A 214 -17.08 0.33 8.16
N VAL A 215 -18.25 0.91 7.91
CA VAL A 215 -18.84 1.05 6.57
C VAL A 215 -19.02 2.52 6.27
N SER A 216 -18.70 2.92 5.04
CA SER A 216 -18.79 4.32 4.61
C SER A 216 -20.21 4.88 4.71
N LYS A 217 -20.35 6.15 5.11
CA LYS A 217 -21.63 6.84 5.29
C LYS A 217 -22.52 6.77 4.03
N SER A 218 -21.92 6.82 2.85
CA SER A 218 -22.64 6.71 1.58
C SER A 218 -23.31 5.34 1.39
N LEU A 219 -22.62 4.26 1.76
CA LEU A 219 -23.17 2.90 1.70
C LEU A 219 -24.22 2.66 2.77
N VAL A 220 -24.04 3.21 3.97
CA VAL A 220 -25.07 3.19 5.04
C VAL A 220 -26.37 3.81 4.50
N LYS A 221 -26.32 5.04 3.97
CA LYS A 221 -27.46 5.72 3.38
C LYS A 221 -28.13 4.93 2.25
N ARG A 222 -27.31 4.31 1.36
CA ARG A 222 -27.83 3.44 0.28
C ARG A 222 -28.53 2.21 0.83
N ALA A 223 -28.00 1.59 1.87
CA ALA A 223 -28.61 0.41 2.51
C ALA A 223 -29.95 0.75 3.20
N GLU A 224 -30.05 1.92 3.83
CA GLU A 224 -31.29 2.41 4.46
C GLU A 224 -32.41 2.61 3.44
N THR A 225 -32.09 3.13 2.25
CA THR A 225 -33.07 3.40 1.18
C THR A 225 -33.33 2.20 0.27
N ALA A 226 -32.52 1.16 0.33
CA ALA A 226 -32.65 -0.03 -0.51
C ALA A 226 -33.94 -0.79 -0.22
N LYS A 227 -34.78 -0.96 -1.25
CA LYS A 227 -35.94 -1.87 -1.20
C LYS A 227 -35.45 -3.30 -1.35
N ASN A 228 -36.04 -4.24 -0.59
CA ASN A 228 -35.81 -5.66 -0.86
C ASN A 228 -36.49 -6.01 -2.18
N GLN A 229 -35.69 -6.40 -3.16
CA GLN A 229 -36.23 -7.18 -4.26
C GLN A 229 -36.32 -8.62 -3.76
N GLN A 230 -37.54 -9.15 -3.71
CA GLN A 230 -37.75 -10.57 -3.43
C GLN A 230 -36.95 -11.36 -4.47
N ALA A 231 -36.27 -12.42 -4.01
CA ALA A 231 -35.53 -13.31 -4.87
C ALA A 231 -36.45 -13.86 -5.97
N ILE A 232 -36.34 -13.33 -7.17
CA ILE A 232 -36.85 -13.98 -8.35
C ILE A 232 -35.85 -15.10 -8.61
N VAL A 233 -36.30 -16.33 -8.44
CA VAL A 233 -35.62 -17.52 -8.90
C VAL A 233 -35.44 -17.35 -10.39
N LEU A 234 -34.25 -17.00 -10.84
CA LEU A 234 -33.90 -16.94 -12.24
C LEU A 234 -33.67 -18.36 -12.73
N SER A 235 -34.71 -18.94 -13.30
CA SER A 235 -34.55 -19.84 -14.43
C SER A 235 -33.94 -19.02 -15.57
N ALA A 236 -32.90 -19.57 -16.20
CA ALA A 236 -32.25 -18.98 -17.34
C ALA A 236 -33.30 -18.64 -18.43
N GLU A 237 -33.30 -17.38 -18.87
CA GLU A 237 -33.48 -16.96 -20.25
C GLU A 237 -33.64 -15.44 -20.39
N SER A 238 -33.00 -14.95 -21.44
CA SER A 238 -33.14 -13.63 -22.08
C SER A 238 -32.39 -12.42 -21.52
N ALA A 239 -31.31 -12.11 -22.24
CA ALA A 239 -30.77 -10.78 -22.39
C ALA A 239 -31.73 -9.88 -23.17
N GLU A 240 -31.95 -8.65 -22.67
CA GLU A 240 -32.01 -7.43 -23.48
C GLU A 240 -32.24 -6.17 -22.63
N GLN A 241 -31.35 -5.24 -22.84
CA GLN A 241 -31.45 -3.78 -22.76
C GLN A 241 -32.19 -3.12 -21.59
N THR A 242 -31.44 -2.35 -20.77
CA THR A 242 -31.79 -0.95 -20.52
C THR A 242 -30.55 -0.13 -20.17
N LYS A 243 -30.24 0.84 -21.03
CA LYS A 243 -29.35 1.95 -20.75
C LYS A 243 -30.03 2.88 -19.76
N THR A 244 -29.40 3.20 -18.64
CA THR A 244 -29.59 4.50 -17.95
C THR A 244 -28.40 4.80 -17.05
N GLY A 245 -27.90 6.01 -17.22
CA GLY A 245 -26.74 6.67 -16.69
C GLY A 245 -26.40 6.43 -15.21
N LEU A 246 -25.23 5.92 -15.00
CA LEU A 246 -24.52 6.01 -13.73
C LEU A 246 -23.64 7.26 -13.77
N GLN A 247 -23.98 8.23 -12.95
CA GLN A 247 -23.13 9.37 -12.68
C GLN A 247 -21.80 8.88 -12.11
N LYS A 248 -20.72 9.34 -12.72
CA LYS A 248 -19.35 9.12 -12.24
C LYS A 248 -19.19 9.84 -10.90
N GLU A 249 -19.01 9.09 -9.82
CA GLU A 249 -18.38 9.64 -8.63
C GLU A 249 -16.87 9.82 -8.86
N PRO A 250 -16.24 10.89 -8.35
CA PRO A 250 -14.84 11.19 -8.61
C PRO A 250 -13.89 10.18 -7.97
N LEU A 251 -12.88 9.81 -8.74
CA LEU A 251 -11.78 8.89 -8.40
C LEU A 251 -10.72 9.50 -7.43
N GLU A 252 -11.07 10.51 -6.66
CA GLU A 252 -10.10 11.27 -5.84
C GLU A 252 -9.40 10.46 -4.72
N LYS A 253 -9.90 9.29 -4.33
CA LYS A 253 -9.29 8.51 -3.24
C LYS A 253 -8.16 7.56 -3.68
N ALA A 254 -8.02 7.26 -4.95
CA ALA A 254 -6.96 6.35 -5.44
C ALA A 254 -5.58 7.04 -5.54
N GLU A 255 -5.55 8.36 -5.68
CA GLU A 255 -4.29 9.13 -5.78
C GLU A 255 -3.61 9.32 -4.42
N GLN A 256 -4.36 9.31 -3.34
CA GLN A 256 -3.85 9.48 -1.97
C GLN A 256 -2.99 8.29 -1.50
N PHE A 257 -3.27 7.09 -2.00
CA PHE A 257 -2.60 5.85 -1.56
C PHE A 257 -1.16 5.70 -2.04
N SER A 258 -0.78 6.22 -3.20
CA SER A 258 0.54 5.93 -3.78
C SER A 258 1.70 6.62 -3.07
N SER A 259 1.47 7.69 -2.32
CA SER A 259 2.54 8.48 -1.69
C SER A 259 2.62 8.32 -0.17
N GLU A 260 1.50 8.14 0.53
CA GLU A 260 1.49 7.76 1.95
C GLU A 260 2.07 6.34 2.10
N TRP A 261 1.78 5.46 1.16
CA TRP A 261 2.34 4.11 1.12
C TRP A 261 3.88 4.09 0.99
N ILE A 262 4.48 4.97 0.17
CA ILE A 262 5.94 5.03 0.04
C ILE A 262 6.59 5.45 1.37
N LEU A 263 6.01 6.43 2.06
CA LEU A 263 6.49 6.87 3.36
C LEU A 263 6.33 5.77 4.41
N GLU A 264 5.20 5.07 4.39
CA GLU A 264 4.93 3.93 5.27
C GLU A 264 5.93 2.80 5.05
N GLU A 265 6.21 2.46 3.79
CA GLU A 265 7.19 1.45 3.41
C GLU A 265 8.59 1.81 3.92
N GLU A 266 9.00 3.06 3.73
CA GLU A 266 10.30 3.54 4.18
C GLU A 266 10.44 3.50 5.71
N LEU A 267 9.44 3.98 6.42
CA LEU A 267 9.43 3.95 7.89
C LEU A 267 9.43 2.52 8.42
N THR A 268 8.65 1.64 7.79
CA THR A 268 8.61 0.20 8.11
C THR A 268 9.98 -0.43 7.95
N ALA A 269 10.63 -0.24 6.81
CA ALA A 269 11.95 -0.80 6.54
C ALA A 269 13.01 -0.30 7.53
N ARG A 270 12.96 0.98 7.91
CA ARG A 270 13.87 1.55 8.91
C ARG A 270 13.66 0.95 10.30
N ILE A 271 12.41 0.84 10.72
CA ILE A 271 12.05 0.25 12.02
C ILE A 271 12.50 -1.21 12.08
N GLU A 272 12.25 -1.99 11.02
CA GLU A 272 12.65 -3.40 10.95
C GLU A 272 14.18 -3.59 10.90
N ALA A 273 14.89 -2.68 10.27
CA ALA A 273 16.35 -2.66 10.24
C ALA A 273 16.96 -2.18 11.57
N GLY A 274 16.13 -1.79 12.56
CA GLY A 274 16.59 -1.35 13.88
C GLY A 274 17.15 0.08 13.90
N PHE A 275 16.78 0.93 12.93
CA PHE A 275 17.19 2.33 12.97
C PHE A 275 16.22 3.17 13.80
N PRO A 276 16.71 4.17 14.55
CA PRO A 276 15.85 5.07 15.29
C PRO A 276 14.99 5.90 14.33
N VAL A 277 13.70 5.94 14.63
CA VAL A 277 12.69 6.72 13.90
C VAL A 277 12.00 7.66 14.89
N PHE A 278 11.76 8.90 14.51
CA PHE A 278 11.21 9.93 15.40
C PHE A 278 12.03 10.12 16.70
N GLY A 279 13.35 9.96 16.61
CA GLY A 279 14.26 10.01 17.77
C GLY A 279 14.10 8.88 18.77
N LYS A 280 13.47 7.77 18.36
CA LYS A 280 13.17 6.59 19.20
C LYS A 280 13.60 5.30 18.53
N GLN A 281 14.02 4.36 19.34
CA GLN A 281 14.20 2.96 18.91
C GLN A 281 12.84 2.29 18.99
N LEU A 282 12.21 2.08 17.84
CA LEU A 282 10.89 1.48 17.74
C LEU A 282 10.98 0.10 17.10
N HIS A 283 10.02 -0.76 17.44
CA HIS A 283 9.76 -2.03 16.78
C HIS A 283 8.29 -2.07 16.36
N LEU A 284 7.99 -2.64 15.20
CA LEU A 284 6.61 -2.88 14.83
C LEU A 284 5.98 -3.84 15.84
N TYR A 285 4.78 -3.49 16.30
CA TYR A 285 4.03 -4.33 17.24
C TYR A 285 3.81 -5.72 16.63
N ARG A 286 4.19 -6.77 17.39
CA ARG A 286 4.03 -8.17 16.96
C ARG A 286 3.58 -8.99 18.14
N ARG A 287 2.31 -9.42 18.17
CA ARG A 287 1.78 -10.36 19.16
C ARG A 287 0.72 -11.28 18.56
N LYS A 288 0.86 -12.59 18.76
CA LYS A 288 -0.14 -13.60 18.39
C LYS A 288 -0.64 -13.52 16.93
N GLY A 289 0.29 -13.30 16.00
CA GLY A 289 -0.05 -13.19 14.58
C GLY A 289 -0.48 -11.79 14.12
N GLU A 290 -0.60 -10.81 15.04
CA GLU A 290 -0.84 -9.41 14.68
C GLU A 290 0.46 -8.71 14.30
N TYR A 291 0.37 -7.83 13.31
CA TYR A 291 1.49 -7.07 12.77
C TYR A 291 1.19 -5.58 12.78
N GLY A 292 2.15 -4.78 13.22
CA GLY A 292 1.96 -3.35 13.50
C GLY A 292 1.92 -2.44 12.26
N ARG A 293 2.05 -2.96 11.05
CA ARG A 293 1.83 -2.21 9.82
C ARG A 293 0.38 -2.36 9.39
N GLN A 294 -0.28 -1.27 9.04
CA GLN A 294 -1.71 -1.25 8.69
C GLN A 294 -2.57 -1.94 9.76
N TYR A 295 -2.22 -1.66 11.03
CA TYR A 295 -2.82 -2.34 12.18
C TYR A 295 -4.29 -1.96 12.36
N ILE A 296 -5.15 -2.97 12.49
CA ILE A 296 -6.60 -2.78 12.50
C ILE A 296 -7.12 -2.74 13.93
N ILE A 297 -7.92 -1.73 14.23
CA ILE A 297 -8.73 -1.62 15.46
C ILE A 297 -10.20 -1.42 15.08
N PRO A 298 -11.15 -1.67 15.97
CA PRO A 298 -12.58 -1.57 15.67
C PRO A 298 -13.07 -0.24 15.08
N ILE A 299 -12.34 0.83 15.28
CA ILE A 299 -12.72 2.17 14.81
C ILE A 299 -11.92 2.65 13.59
N GLY A 300 -10.95 1.86 13.10
CA GLY A 300 -10.17 2.21 11.92
C GLY A 300 -8.89 1.39 11.78
N ARG A 301 -8.03 1.85 10.90
CA ARG A 301 -6.75 1.23 10.57
C ARG A 301 -5.63 2.25 10.79
N LEU A 302 -4.62 1.84 11.53
CA LEU A 302 -3.43 2.63 11.82
C LEU A 302 -2.39 2.36 10.74
N ASP A 303 -1.71 3.39 10.26
CA ASP A 303 -0.64 3.20 9.28
C ASP A 303 0.50 2.36 9.90
N LEU A 304 1.02 2.80 11.07
CA LEU A 304 1.97 2.00 11.82
C LEU A 304 1.60 1.97 13.31
N PHE A 305 1.75 0.81 13.92
CA PHE A 305 1.63 0.58 15.36
C PHE A 305 2.92 -0.04 15.88
N CYS A 306 3.58 0.66 16.79
CA CYS A 306 4.93 0.34 17.24
C CYS A 306 5.01 0.24 18.76
N GLU A 307 6.08 -0.42 19.22
CA GLU A 307 6.44 -0.55 20.64
C GLU A 307 7.92 -0.15 20.80
N ASP A 308 8.26 0.55 21.88
CA ASP A 308 9.67 0.79 22.25
C ASP A 308 10.17 -0.28 23.24
N ALA A 309 11.46 -0.19 23.61
CA ALA A 309 12.10 -1.15 24.52
C ALA A 309 11.47 -1.16 25.93
N ASP A 310 10.82 -0.09 26.34
CA ASP A 310 10.16 0.05 27.64
C ASP A 310 8.70 -0.44 27.62
N GLY A 311 8.21 -0.89 26.44
CA GLY A 311 6.84 -1.36 26.27
C GLY A 311 5.81 -0.26 26.08
N ASN A 312 6.25 0.98 25.79
CA ASN A 312 5.33 2.06 25.39
C ASN A 312 4.90 1.85 23.96
N LEU A 313 3.64 2.11 23.67
CA LEU A 313 3.03 1.92 22.35
C LEU A 313 2.88 3.24 21.62
N TYR A 314 3.07 3.21 20.30
CA TYR A 314 3.00 4.37 19.42
C TYR A 314 2.08 4.10 18.26
N VAL A 315 1.06 4.94 18.12
CA VAL A 315 0.18 5.00 16.95
C VAL A 315 0.73 6.05 16.02
N ILE A 316 1.14 5.66 14.83
CA ILE A 316 1.74 6.56 13.84
C ILE A 316 0.77 6.68 12.67
N GLU A 317 0.38 7.90 12.37
CA GLU A 317 -0.50 8.27 11.25
C GLU A 317 0.28 9.13 10.26
N LEU A 318 0.23 8.78 9.00
CA LEU A 318 0.97 9.41 7.92
C LEU A 318 0.01 10.19 7.02
N LYS A 319 0.36 11.43 6.67
CA LYS A 319 -0.44 12.24 5.76
C LYS A 319 0.43 12.99 4.78
N LYS A 320 0.04 12.93 3.51
CA LYS A 320 0.61 13.75 2.45
C LYS A 320 -0.13 15.08 2.32
N ASP A 321 0.45 15.98 1.52
CA ASP A 321 -0.04 17.34 1.26
C ASP A 321 -1.55 17.50 1.13
N GLY A 322 -2.11 18.46 1.84
CA GLY A 322 -3.46 19.00 1.63
C GLY A 322 -4.64 18.23 2.24
N GLY A 323 -4.43 17.04 2.80
CA GLY A 323 -5.48 16.18 3.36
C GLY A 323 -5.66 16.27 4.88
N TYR A 324 -5.24 17.36 5.53
CA TYR A 324 -5.11 17.43 6.99
C TYR A 324 -6.43 17.63 7.76
N GLY A 325 -7.56 17.86 7.09
CA GLY A 325 -8.80 18.27 7.73
C GLY A 325 -9.23 17.41 8.91
N ASP A 326 -8.96 16.11 8.85
CA ASP A 326 -9.38 15.15 9.86
C ASP A 326 -8.24 14.38 10.54
N ALA A 327 -6.96 14.63 10.16
CA ALA A 327 -5.82 13.85 10.65
C ALA A 327 -5.66 13.89 12.18
N TYR A 328 -5.82 15.07 12.78
CA TYR A 328 -5.82 15.21 14.23
C TYR A 328 -6.98 14.44 14.87
N ALA A 329 -8.19 14.60 14.33
CA ALA A 329 -9.38 13.96 14.87
C ALA A 329 -9.31 12.43 14.72
N GLN A 330 -8.74 11.94 13.63
CA GLN A 330 -8.51 10.52 13.40
C GLN A 330 -7.56 9.94 14.44
N LEU A 331 -6.38 10.53 14.61
CA LEU A 331 -5.40 10.07 15.60
C LEU A 331 -5.92 10.21 17.04
N ALA A 332 -6.64 11.29 17.37
CA ALA A 332 -7.27 11.47 18.67
C ALA A 332 -8.28 10.35 18.98
N ALA A 333 -9.11 10.00 18.01
CA ALA A 333 -10.08 8.92 18.16
C ALA A 333 -9.39 7.56 18.40
N TYR A 334 -8.27 7.30 17.71
CA TYR A 334 -7.48 6.10 17.96
C TYR A 334 -6.92 6.06 19.38
N LEU A 335 -6.30 7.14 19.84
CA LEU A 335 -5.78 7.22 21.21
C LEU A 335 -6.87 7.07 22.27
N ASP A 336 -8.04 7.67 22.06
CA ASP A 336 -9.20 7.50 22.93
C ASP A 336 -9.68 6.05 23.00
N TRP A 337 -9.63 5.34 21.87
CA TRP A 337 -9.97 3.93 21.83
C TRP A 337 -8.95 3.08 22.62
N PHE A 338 -7.66 3.33 22.45
CA PHE A 338 -6.61 2.64 23.20
C PHE A 338 -6.73 2.85 24.70
N GLN A 339 -7.04 4.07 25.16
CA GLN A 339 -7.25 4.38 26.58
C GLN A 339 -8.44 3.59 27.19
N LYS A 340 -9.48 3.36 26.40
CA LYS A 340 -10.68 2.61 26.83
C LYS A 340 -10.52 1.09 26.69
N SER A 341 -9.53 0.64 25.96
CA SER A 341 -9.31 -0.77 25.67
C SER A 341 -8.71 -1.51 26.86
N LYS A 342 -9.43 -2.50 27.41
CA LYS A 342 -8.93 -3.35 28.51
C LYS A 342 -7.63 -4.07 28.13
N ARG A 343 -7.43 -4.38 26.85
CA ARG A 343 -6.26 -5.08 26.33
C ARG A 343 -4.99 -4.26 26.47
N PHE A 344 -5.08 -2.97 26.27
CA PHE A 344 -3.94 -2.05 26.27
C PHE A 344 -3.84 -1.18 27.54
N SER A 345 -4.71 -1.38 28.52
CA SER A 345 -4.82 -0.56 29.73
C SER A 345 -3.56 -0.48 30.60
N LYS A 346 -2.61 -1.39 30.39
CA LYS A 346 -1.33 -1.40 31.10
C LYS A 346 -0.19 -0.72 30.33
N HIS A 347 -0.44 -0.27 29.12
CA HIS A 347 0.55 0.37 28.25
C HIS A 347 0.32 1.87 28.18
N SER A 348 1.40 2.63 28.18
CA SER A 348 1.37 4.02 27.73
C SER A 348 1.22 4.04 26.21
N VAL A 349 0.22 4.76 25.68
CA VAL A 349 0.00 4.87 24.25
C VAL A 349 0.09 6.32 23.84
N SER A 350 0.97 6.61 22.89
CA SER A 350 1.19 7.95 22.34
C SER A 350 0.93 7.98 20.83
N GLY A 351 0.49 9.12 20.32
CA GLY A 351 0.28 9.37 18.90
C GLY A 351 1.45 10.11 18.25
N ILE A 352 1.80 9.70 17.05
CA ILE A 352 2.74 10.41 16.19
C ILE A 352 2.00 10.73 14.89
N LEU A 353 1.89 12.01 14.59
CA LEU A 353 1.38 12.49 13.31
C LEU A 353 2.57 12.93 12.45
N CYS A 354 2.80 12.24 11.34
CA CYS A 354 3.87 12.54 10.42
C CYS A 354 3.28 13.13 9.13
N VAL A 355 3.55 14.40 8.88
CA VAL A 355 2.92 15.19 7.81
C VAL A 355 3.96 15.98 7.03
N ASN A 356 3.63 16.34 5.78
CA ASN A 356 4.38 17.30 5.00
C ASN A 356 3.67 18.66 5.07
N HIS A 357 4.38 19.74 5.34
CA HIS A 357 3.86 21.13 5.43
C HIS A 357 2.62 21.29 6.30
N PRO A 358 2.70 21.06 7.63
CA PRO A 358 1.55 21.14 8.53
C PRO A 358 0.97 22.57 8.58
N SER A 359 -0.36 22.68 8.57
CA SER A 359 -1.00 23.97 8.76
C SER A 359 -0.81 24.51 10.19
N PRO A 360 -0.77 25.84 10.41
CA PRO A 360 -0.67 26.41 11.76
C PRO A 360 -1.77 25.91 12.71
N GLN A 361 -2.98 25.68 12.19
CA GLN A 361 -4.10 25.14 12.96
C GLN A 361 -3.87 23.70 13.41
N LEU A 362 -3.28 22.86 12.55
CA LEU A 362 -2.92 21.49 12.89
C LEU A 362 -1.83 21.48 13.97
N LEU A 363 -0.79 22.28 13.80
CA LEU A 363 0.27 22.45 14.79
C LEU A 363 -0.29 22.86 16.17
N GLN A 364 -1.18 23.83 16.21
CA GLN A 364 -1.82 24.29 17.45
C GLN A 364 -2.62 23.17 18.13
N LYS A 365 -3.40 22.40 17.36
CA LYS A 365 -4.20 21.29 17.89
C LYS A 365 -3.31 20.17 18.46
N VAL A 366 -2.28 19.77 17.72
CA VAL A 366 -1.37 18.71 18.19
C VAL A 366 -0.55 19.15 19.38
N HIS A 367 -0.07 20.39 19.42
CA HIS A 367 0.67 20.92 20.57
C HIS A 367 -0.19 21.03 21.83
N ALA A 368 -1.49 21.21 21.69
CA ALA A 368 -2.43 21.24 22.82
C ALA A 368 -2.75 19.84 23.39
N ASP A 369 -2.48 18.76 22.66
CA ASP A 369 -2.70 17.39 23.13
C ASP A 369 -1.38 16.73 23.55
N ALA A 370 -1.16 16.62 24.86
CA ALA A 370 0.07 16.05 25.41
C ALA A 370 0.36 14.58 24.99
N ARG A 371 -0.67 13.87 24.50
CA ARG A 371 -0.55 12.49 24.02
C ARG A 371 0.07 12.38 22.63
N MET A 372 0.16 13.50 21.91
CA MET A 372 0.57 13.52 20.51
C MET A 372 1.90 14.23 20.30
N ARG A 373 2.56 13.85 19.22
CA ARG A 373 3.71 14.57 18.66
C ARG A 373 3.50 14.69 17.16
N LEU A 374 3.89 15.84 16.60
CA LEU A 374 3.91 16.07 15.17
C LEU A 374 5.35 16.07 14.68
N TYR A 375 5.59 15.32 13.61
CA TYR A 375 6.84 15.34 12.87
C TYR A 375 6.55 15.80 11.44
N GLU A 376 7.28 16.82 11.02
CA GLU A 376 7.25 17.26 9.64
C GLU A 376 8.32 16.50 8.86
N TYR A 377 7.93 15.84 7.78
CA TYR A 377 8.87 15.35 6.80
C TYR A 377 8.97 16.34 5.64
N GLN A 378 10.19 16.57 5.17
CA GLN A 378 10.45 17.44 4.02
C GLN A 378 11.03 16.63 2.89
N ILE A 379 10.46 16.80 1.72
CA ILE A 379 11.07 16.33 0.46
C ILE A 379 11.80 17.56 -0.10
N SER A 380 13.09 17.60 0.03
CA SER A 380 13.88 18.70 -0.54
C SER A 380 14.45 18.28 -1.88
N TYR A 381 14.19 19.10 -2.90
CA TYR A 381 14.88 19.03 -4.20
C TYR A 381 15.93 20.13 -4.23
N THR A 382 17.19 19.77 -4.45
CA THR A 382 18.25 20.74 -4.63
C THR A 382 18.68 20.69 -6.09
N GLU A 383 18.40 21.75 -6.84
CA GLU A 383 18.97 21.97 -8.16
C GLU A 383 20.48 22.20 -8.01
N ARG A 384 21.29 21.48 -8.78
CA ARG A 384 22.74 21.67 -8.86
C ARG A 384 23.20 21.75 -10.30
#